data_50aade317f6e1cc4a967783dd82ea6fc
#
_entry.id   50aade317f6e1cc4a967783dd82ea6fc
#
_cell.length_a   1.000
_cell.length_b   1.000
_cell.length_c   1.000
_cell.angle_alpha   90.00
_cell.angle_beta   90.00
_cell.angle_gamma   90.00
#
_symmetry.space_group_name_H-M   'P 1'
#
loop_
_entity.id
_entity.type
_entity.pdbx_description
1 polymer ?
#
loop_
_entity_poly.entity_id
_entity_poly.type
_entity_poly.pdbx_seq_one_letter_code
_entity_poly.pdbx_strand_id
1 'polypeptide(L)'
;RDYSLEAAKKNGGTIAAQIPIPPTETSFTRYFTKIPRDTDVIYHVMVGPGVLTFVREMGEHFGSRRPEIFGFIDSLEGVDINSPGLDFLDGTYFWEAMPRYADGYPTAAEKVYRDAVGVNASGASKSDSKDVSTYSHMFGCWETMFAIREAVEQSGYRNKRDYPALIETMEGFTGFNEGIAHPQRPKVFNGKNHQCY
;
A
#
# COMPACT_ATOMS: atom_id res chain seq x y z
N ARG A 1 -11.01 9.03 -4.10
CA ARG A 1 -12.42 8.69 -3.83
C ARG A 1 -13.20 8.48 -5.12
N ASP A 2 -13.20 9.42 -6.04
CA ASP A 2 -14.06 9.37 -7.22
C ASP A 2 -13.69 8.20 -8.14
N TYR A 3 -12.40 7.94 -8.36
CA TYR A 3 -11.93 6.79 -9.14
C TYR A 3 -12.40 5.44 -8.57
N SER A 4 -12.40 5.28 -7.25
CA SER A 4 -12.88 4.03 -6.63
C SER A 4 -14.39 3.84 -6.83
N LEU A 5 -15.17 4.92 -6.74
CA LEU A 5 -16.60 4.90 -7.00
C LEU A 5 -16.94 4.59 -8.47
N GLU A 6 -16.19 5.19 -9.40
CA GLU A 6 -16.33 4.91 -10.82
C GLU A 6 -15.95 3.47 -11.16
N ALA A 7 -14.85 2.96 -10.60
CA ALA A 7 -14.42 1.60 -10.78
C ALA A 7 -15.45 0.58 -10.28
N ALA A 8 -16.01 0.81 -9.09
CA ALA A 8 -17.08 -0.04 -8.55
C ALA A 8 -18.29 -0.09 -9.48
N LYS A 9 -18.80 1.07 -9.91
CA LYS A 9 -19.94 1.16 -10.84
C LYS A 9 -19.66 0.49 -12.18
N LYS A 10 -18.47 0.74 -12.76
CA LYS A 10 -18.05 0.14 -14.03
C LYS A 10 -18.03 -1.39 -13.99
N ASN A 11 -17.75 -1.96 -12.82
CA ASN A 11 -17.73 -3.41 -12.60
C ASN A 11 -19.06 -3.96 -12.03
N GLY A 12 -20.15 -3.23 -12.13
CA GLY A 12 -21.49 -3.69 -11.74
C GLY A 12 -21.81 -3.54 -10.26
N GLY A 13 -20.93 -2.89 -9.49
CA GLY A 13 -21.17 -2.63 -8.07
C GLY A 13 -22.13 -1.47 -7.83
N THR A 14 -22.85 -1.53 -6.74
CA THR A 14 -23.74 -0.46 -6.25
C THR A 14 -23.09 0.24 -5.05
N ILE A 15 -23.09 1.56 -5.04
CA ILE A 15 -22.58 2.33 -3.89
C ILE A 15 -23.72 2.54 -2.91
N ALA A 16 -23.74 1.73 -1.85
CA ALA A 16 -24.77 1.75 -0.83
C ALA A 16 -24.68 3.00 0.08
N ALA A 17 -23.48 3.41 0.46
CA ALA A 17 -23.23 4.58 1.29
C ALA A 17 -21.85 5.17 1.08
N GLN A 18 -21.69 6.45 1.42
CA GLN A 18 -20.39 7.14 1.55
C GLN A 18 -20.38 7.84 2.92
N ILE A 19 -19.48 7.41 3.78
CA ILE A 19 -19.46 7.86 5.18
C ILE A 19 -18.12 8.57 5.44
N PRO A 20 -18.10 9.91 5.43
CA PRO A 20 -16.91 10.65 5.81
C PRO A 20 -16.66 10.51 7.31
N ILE A 21 -15.42 10.09 7.64
CA ILE A 21 -14.94 9.94 9.01
C ILE A 21 -13.77 10.90 9.20
N PRO A 22 -13.80 11.76 10.24
CA PRO A 22 -12.66 12.63 10.53
C PRO A 22 -11.39 11.85 10.83
N PRO A 23 -10.19 12.31 10.38
CA PRO A 23 -8.93 11.63 10.65
C PRO A 23 -8.56 11.49 12.14
N THR A 24 -9.15 12.34 12.98
CA THR A 24 -8.93 12.33 14.43
C THR A 24 -9.89 11.41 15.20
N GLU A 25 -10.71 10.66 14.48
CA GLU A 25 -11.70 9.78 15.10
C GLU A 25 -11.03 8.59 15.78
N THR A 26 -11.48 8.27 16.97
CA THR A 26 -10.94 7.17 17.80
C THR A 26 -11.97 6.10 18.13
N SER A 27 -13.26 6.30 17.79
CA SER A 27 -14.33 5.32 17.95
C SER A 27 -15.29 5.41 16.78
N PHE A 28 -15.66 4.28 16.22
CA PHE A 28 -16.31 4.21 14.91
C PHE A 28 -17.75 3.69 14.98
N THR A 29 -18.19 3.13 16.07
CA THR A 29 -19.51 2.50 16.24
C THR A 29 -20.66 3.37 15.79
N ARG A 30 -20.61 4.69 16.02
CA ARG A 30 -21.65 5.66 15.59
C ARG A 30 -21.79 5.76 14.06
N TYR A 31 -20.78 5.39 13.31
CA TYR A 31 -20.81 5.42 11.85
C TYR A 31 -21.40 4.14 11.26
N PHE A 32 -21.31 3.03 11.97
CA PHE A 32 -21.79 1.74 11.51
C PHE A 32 -23.31 1.69 11.36
N THR A 33 -24.03 2.48 12.14
CA THR A 33 -25.48 2.62 11.99
C THR A 33 -25.91 3.21 10.65
N LYS A 34 -24.98 3.84 9.92
CA LYS A 34 -25.20 4.41 8.58
C LYS A 34 -24.89 3.42 7.45
N ILE A 35 -24.34 2.26 7.78
CA ILE A 35 -24.02 1.19 6.83
C ILE A 35 -25.25 0.33 6.65
N PRO A 36 -25.80 0.20 5.43
CA PRO A 36 -26.92 -0.70 5.18
C PRO A 36 -26.57 -2.15 5.55
N ARG A 37 -27.54 -2.90 6.05
CA ARG A 37 -27.30 -4.26 6.55
C ARG A 37 -26.98 -5.29 5.48
N ASP A 38 -27.28 -4.98 4.24
CA ASP A 38 -27.05 -5.76 3.03
C ASP A 38 -25.79 -5.32 2.28
N THR A 39 -24.90 -4.58 2.95
CA THR A 39 -23.59 -4.21 2.41
C THR A 39 -22.68 -5.43 2.36
N ASP A 40 -22.17 -5.75 1.17
CA ASP A 40 -21.25 -6.87 0.97
C ASP A 40 -19.80 -6.46 1.32
N VAL A 41 -19.40 -5.25 0.92
CA VAL A 41 -17.99 -4.81 0.98
C VAL A 41 -17.89 -3.39 1.53
N ILE A 42 -16.92 -3.18 2.38
CA ILE A 42 -16.48 -1.84 2.83
C ILE A 42 -15.08 -1.56 2.29
N TYR A 43 -14.94 -0.49 1.54
CA TYR A 43 -13.64 0.05 1.17
C TYR A 43 -13.32 1.28 2.00
N HIS A 44 -12.18 1.28 2.69
CA HIS A 44 -11.73 2.42 3.49
C HIS A 44 -10.34 2.90 3.08
N VAL A 45 -10.08 4.16 3.35
CA VAL A 45 -8.79 4.84 3.11
C VAL A 45 -8.17 5.34 4.43
N MET A 46 -8.48 4.66 5.52
CA MET A 46 -7.92 4.97 6.83
C MET A 46 -6.50 4.42 6.95
N VAL A 47 -5.66 5.15 7.66
CA VAL A 47 -4.28 4.77 7.94
C VAL A 47 -3.99 4.92 9.44
N GLY A 48 -2.99 4.19 9.92
CA GLY A 48 -2.51 4.28 11.29
C GLY A 48 -3.34 3.51 12.32
N PRO A 49 -3.10 3.75 13.62
CA PRO A 49 -3.64 2.92 14.71
C PRO A 49 -5.16 2.82 14.77
N GLY A 50 -5.87 3.82 14.24
CA GLY A 50 -7.33 3.83 14.17
C GLY A 50 -7.91 2.69 13.35
N VAL A 51 -7.16 2.13 12.41
CA VAL A 51 -7.62 1.01 11.57
C VAL A 51 -7.90 -0.23 12.42
N LEU A 52 -7.05 -0.55 13.37
CA LEU A 52 -7.26 -1.70 14.27
C LEU A 52 -8.54 -1.54 15.09
N THR A 53 -8.76 -0.34 15.64
CA THR A 53 -10.01 -0.04 16.37
C THR A 53 -11.22 -0.14 15.45
N PHE A 54 -11.15 0.41 14.24
CA PHE A 54 -12.22 0.34 13.25
C PHE A 54 -12.60 -1.11 12.91
N VAL A 55 -11.63 -1.95 12.59
CA VAL A 55 -11.90 -3.36 12.21
C VAL A 55 -12.46 -4.14 13.40
N ARG A 56 -11.92 -3.96 14.59
CA ARG A 56 -12.41 -4.60 15.81
C ARG A 56 -13.86 -4.20 16.11
N GLU A 57 -14.14 -2.90 16.20
CA GLU A 57 -15.50 -2.40 16.46
C GLU A 57 -16.49 -2.84 15.37
N MET A 58 -16.04 -2.96 14.12
CA MET A 58 -16.83 -3.49 13.02
C MET A 58 -17.23 -4.96 13.28
N GLY A 59 -16.27 -5.80 13.70
CA GLY A 59 -16.53 -7.17 14.08
C GLY A 59 -17.51 -7.29 15.26
N GLU A 60 -17.34 -6.46 16.28
CA GLU A 60 -18.23 -6.40 17.45
C GLU A 60 -19.66 -5.97 17.06
N HIS A 61 -19.79 -5.01 16.14
CA HIS A 61 -21.09 -4.47 15.73
C HIS A 61 -21.89 -5.42 14.81
N PHE A 62 -21.22 -6.01 13.82
CA PHE A 62 -21.87 -6.84 12.80
C PHE A 62 -21.81 -8.35 13.09
N GLY A 63 -20.88 -8.79 13.91
CA GLY A 63 -20.67 -10.21 14.23
C GLY A 63 -20.44 -11.03 12.96
N SER A 64 -21.13 -12.16 12.84
CA SER A 64 -21.02 -13.06 11.69
C SER A 64 -21.53 -12.47 10.36
N ARG A 65 -22.15 -11.30 10.39
CA ARG A 65 -22.62 -10.58 9.20
C ARG A 65 -21.75 -9.41 8.86
N ARG A 66 -20.51 -9.38 9.35
CA ARG A 66 -19.56 -8.34 9.02
C ARG A 66 -19.29 -8.33 7.51
N PRO A 67 -19.43 -7.16 6.84
CA PRO A 67 -19.02 -7.02 5.45
C PRO A 67 -17.53 -7.33 5.28
N GLU A 68 -17.15 -7.76 4.08
CA GLU A 68 -15.74 -7.85 3.71
C GLU A 68 -15.09 -6.47 3.78
N ILE A 69 -13.87 -6.40 4.33
CA ILE A 69 -13.18 -5.13 4.53
C ILE A 69 -11.98 -5.06 3.60
N PHE A 70 -11.94 -4.04 2.77
CA PHE A 70 -10.79 -3.70 1.93
C PHE A 70 -10.17 -2.40 2.41
N GLY A 71 -8.93 -2.48 2.87
CA GLY A 71 -8.16 -1.35 3.37
C GLY A 71 -7.27 -0.72 2.32
N PHE A 72 -6.88 0.53 2.58
CA PHE A 72 -5.89 1.25 1.80
C PHE A 72 -4.48 0.72 2.08
N ILE A 73 -3.54 0.99 1.17
CA ILE A 73 -2.18 0.44 1.14
C ILE A 73 -1.45 0.52 2.49
N ASP A 74 -1.52 1.63 3.19
CA ASP A 74 -0.75 1.86 4.41
C ASP A 74 -1.55 1.59 5.69
N SER A 75 -2.69 0.94 5.55
CA SER A 75 -3.64 0.79 6.67
C SER A 75 -3.06 0.03 7.86
N LEU A 76 -2.21 -0.96 7.63
CA LEU A 76 -1.57 -1.77 8.67
C LEU A 76 -0.04 -1.67 8.68
N GLU A 77 0.51 -0.65 8.02
CA GLU A 77 1.95 -0.44 8.02
C GLU A 77 2.48 -0.26 9.46
N GLY A 78 3.54 -0.99 9.81
CA GLY A 78 4.08 -1.01 11.18
C GLY A 78 3.35 -1.92 12.17
N VAL A 79 2.25 -2.57 11.79
CA VAL A 79 1.55 -3.53 12.64
C VAL A 79 2.09 -4.94 12.38
N ASP A 80 2.47 -5.65 13.44
CA ASP A 80 2.72 -7.09 13.35
C ASP A 80 1.38 -7.85 13.44
N ILE A 81 0.86 -8.23 12.27
CA ILE A 81 -0.43 -8.91 12.16
C ILE A 81 -0.43 -10.33 12.78
N ASN A 82 0.74 -10.88 13.08
CA ASN A 82 0.87 -12.16 13.78
C ASN A 82 0.87 -12.00 15.32
N SER A 83 0.74 -10.76 15.82
CA SER A 83 0.65 -10.53 17.25
C SER A 83 -0.62 -11.15 17.82
N PRO A 84 -0.55 -11.76 19.03
CA PRO A 84 -1.73 -12.32 19.68
C PRO A 84 -2.86 -11.31 19.85
N GLY A 85 -4.10 -11.74 19.66
CA GLY A 85 -5.30 -10.91 19.86
C GLY A 85 -5.68 -10.05 18.65
N LEU A 86 -5.12 -10.31 17.49
CA LEU A 86 -5.48 -9.67 16.21
C LEU A 86 -6.37 -10.54 15.32
N ASP A 87 -6.95 -11.62 15.84
CA ASP A 87 -7.85 -12.53 15.10
C ASP A 87 -9.05 -11.81 14.45
N PHE A 88 -9.43 -10.63 14.97
CA PHE A 88 -10.46 -9.80 14.36
C PHE A 88 -10.08 -9.25 12.97
N LEU A 89 -8.80 -9.33 12.58
CA LEU A 89 -8.34 -8.98 11.24
C LEU A 89 -8.65 -10.04 10.19
N ASP A 90 -9.01 -11.25 10.57
CA ASP A 90 -9.39 -12.31 9.64
C ASP A 90 -10.53 -11.85 8.72
N GLY A 91 -10.40 -12.13 7.42
CA GLY A 91 -11.34 -11.66 6.40
C GLY A 91 -11.21 -10.17 6.06
N THR A 92 -10.07 -9.56 6.39
CA THR A 92 -9.73 -8.20 5.99
C THR A 92 -8.63 -8.23 4.92
N TYR A 93 -8.81 -7.46 3.87
CA TYR A 93 -7.89 -7.39 2.73
C TYR A 93 -7.22 -6.01 2.72
N PHE A 94 -5.92 -6.00 2.56
CA PHE A 94 -5.13 -4.78 2.44
C PHE A 94 -4.31 -4.81 1.16
N TRP A 95 -4.27 -3.67 0.50
CA TRP A 95 -3.45 -3.49 -0.67
C TRP A 95 -2.06 -3.01 -0.25
N GLU A 96 -1.02 -3.66 -0.77
CA GLU A 96 0.38 -3.36 -0.48
C GLU A 96 1.17 -3.24 -1.78
N ALA A 97 2.10 -2.29 -1.84
CA ALA A 97 3.01 -2.15 -2.98
C ALA A 97 4.00 -3.31 -3.07
N MET A 98 4.36 -3.89 -1.92
CA MET A 98 5.20 -5.05 -1.79
C MET A 98 4.70 -5.92 -0.64
N PRO A 99 4.56 -7.23 -0.82
CA PRO A 99 4.11 -8.12 0.25
C PRO A 99 5.06 -8.06 1.44
N ARG A 100 4.52 -7.84 2.62
CA ARG A 100 5.30 -7.80 3.85
C ARG A 100 5.91 -9.16 4.18
N TYR A 101 5.17 -10.22 3.92
CA TYR A 101 5.56 -11.61 4.16
C TYR A 101 5.91 -12.27 2.83
N ALA A 102 7.10 -12.86 2.76
CA ALA A 102 7.68 -13.30 1.50
C ALA A 102 7.29 -14.71 1.05
N ASP A 103 6.55 -15.46 1.83
CA ASP A 103 6.28 -16.90 1.60
C ASP A 103 5.62 -17.23 0.24
N GLY A 104 5.25 -16.24 -0.56
CA GLY A 104 4.67 -16.45 -1.88
C GLY A 104 5.40 -15.80 -3.06
N TYR A 105 6.38 -14.90 -2.82
CA TYR A 105 6.95 -14.07 -3.90
C TYR A 105 8.46 -13.80 -3.76
N PRO A 106 9.31 -14.83 -3.63
CA PRO A 106 10.73 -14.61 -3.51
C PRO A 106 11.33 -14.23 -4.87
N THR A 107 11.41 -12.95 -5.15
CA THR A 107 12.18 -12.43 -6.28
C THR A 107 13.60 -12.08 -5.83
N ALA A 108 14.54 -12.06 -6.76
CA ALA A 108 15.91 -11.63 -6.46
C ALA A 108 15.95 -10.18 -5.95
N ALA A 109 15.11 -9.32 -6.51
CA ALA A 109 15.00 -7.92 -6.10
C ALA A 109 14.49 -7.77 -4.68
N GLU A 110 13.47 -8.53 -4.32
CA GLU A 110 12.91 -8.55 -2.96
C GLU A 110 13.94 -9.03 -1.94
N LYS A 111 14.71 -10.07 -2.27
CA LYS A 111 15.80 -10.54 -1.41
C LYS A 111 16.84 -9.46 -1.18
N VAL A 112 17.28 -8.77 -2.24
CA VAL A 112 18.27 -7.69 -2.14
C VAL A 112 17.74 -6.56 -1.27
N TYR A 113 16.48 -6.14 -1.44
CA TYR A 113 15.83 -5.13 -0.61
C TYR A 113 15.78 -5.56 0.86
N ARG A 114 15.28 -6.75 1.16
CA ARG A 114 15.16 -7.27 2.52
C ARG A 114 16.50 -7.40 3.22
N ASP A 115 17.53 -7.86 2.52
CA ASP A 115 18.89 -7.95 3.05
C ASP A 115 19.44 -6.54 3.36
N ALA A 116 19.22 -5.58 2.48
CA ALA A 116 19.70 -4.21 2.65
C ALA A 116 19.04 -3.48 3.82
N VAL A 117 17.74 -3.66 4.02
CA VAL A 117 17.00 -3.04 5.13
C VAL A 117 17.05 -3.86 6.43
N GLY A 118 17.68 -5.04 6.40
CA GLY A 118 17.90 -5.86 7.59
C GLY A 118 16.65 -6.58 8.10
N VAL A 119 15.74 -6.97 7.21
CA VAL A 119 14.56 -7.76 7.57
C VAL A 119 14.62 -9.18 7.03
N ASN A 120 13.94 -10.10 7.70
CA ASN A 120 13.80 -11.49 7.28
C ASN A 120 12.57 -11.71 6.36
N ALA A 121 12.33 -12.94 5.96
CA ALA A 121 11.20 -13.29 5.10
C ALA A 121 9.83 -13.03 5.74
N SER A 122 9.72 -13.08 7.05
CA SER A 122 8.48 -12.74 7.76
C SER A 122 8.28 -11.24 7.96
N GLY A 123 9.20 -10.40 7.49
CA GLY A 123 9.14 -8.95 7.63
C GLY A 123 9.62 -8.41 8.97
N ALA A 124 10.09 -9.27 9.87
CA ALA A 124 10.65 -8.83 11.14
C ALA A 124 12.12 -8.41 10.98
N SER A 125 12.56 -7.47 11.81
CA SER A 125 13.96 -7.06 11.89
C SER A 125 14.86 -8.24 12.24
N LYS A 126 16.01 -8.34 11.58
CA LYS A 126 17.04 -9.36 11.91
C LYS A 126 17.76 -9.05 13.23
N SER A 127 17.76 -7.78 13.64
CA SER A 127 18.41 -7.33 14.87
C SER A 127 17.50 -7.42 16.09
N ASP A 128 16.20 -7.18 15.92
CA ASP A 128 15.17 -7.31 16.94
C ASP A 128 13.89 -7.87 16.32
N SER A 129 13.52 -9.11 16.69
CA SER A 129 12.35 -9.80 16.16
C SER A 129 11.02 -9.13 16.52
N LYS A 130 11.03 -8.18 17.46
CA LYS A 130 9.86 -7.38 17.84
C LYS A 130 9.71 -6.12 17.00
N ASP A 131 10.78 -5.69 16.37
CA ASP A 131 10.76 -4.53 15.50
C ASP A 131 10.24 -4.95 14.13
N VAL A 132 9.10 -4.39 13.76
CA VAL A 132 8.43 -4.71 12.50
C VAL A 132 8.65 -3.55 11.53
N SER A 133 9.45 -3.80 10.50
CA SER A 133 9.71 -2.80 9.47
C SER A 133 8.49 -2.58 8.58
N THR A 134 8.32 -1.34 8.18
CA THR A 134 7.31 -0.94 7.19
C THR A 134 7.83 -1.25 5.78
N TYR A 135 6.93 -1.61 4.86
CA TYR A 135 7.34 -2.03 3.52
C TYR A 135 6.93 -1.08 2.41
N SER A 136 5.68 -0.65 2.40
CA SER A 136 5.14 0.12 1.27
C SER A 136 5.91 1.40 1.01
N HIS A 137 6.06 2.25 2.01
CA HIS A 137 6.81 3.51 1.88
C HIS A 137 8.31 3.28 1.74
N MET A 138 8.91 2.40 2.54
CA MET A 138 10.35 2.10 2.44
C MET A 138 10.69 1.50 1.08
N PHE A 139 9.86 0.58 0.59
CA PHE A 139 10.07 0.00 -0.73
C PHE A 139 9.87 1.04 -1.84
N GLY A 140 8.87 1.90 -1.75
CA GLY A 140 8.67 3.01 -2.68
C GLY A 140 9.86 3.98 -2.71
N CYS A 141 10.45 4.28 -1.56
CA CYS A 141 11.70 5.06 -1.49
C CYS A 141 12.87 4.33 -2.15
N TRP A 142 13.02 3.03 -1.91
CA TRP A 142 14.04 2.20 -2.53
C TRP A 142 13.91 2.22 -4.07
N GLU A 143 12.71 1.93 -4.61
CA GLU A 143 12.46 2.02 -6.04
C GLU A 143 12.77 3.40 -6.61
N THR A 144 12.33 4.45 -5.92
CA THR A 144 12.54 5.84 -6.35
C THR A 144 14.02 6.17 -6.48
N MET A 145 14.86 5.71 -5.55
CA MET A 145 16.31 5.96 -5.62
C MET A 145 16.95 5.26 -6.82
N PHE A 146 16.53 4.05 -7.17
CA PHE A 146 16.99 3.37 -8.39
C PHE A 146 16.51 4.07 -9.64
N ALA A 147 15.25 4.53 -9.66
CA ALA A 147 14.70 5.29 -10.78
C ALA A 147 15.47 6.60 -11.01
N ILE A 148 15.76 7.33 -9.94
CA ILE A 148 16.56 8.57 -10.02
C ILE A 148 17.98 8.26 -10.51
N ARG A 149 18.63 7.22 -9.99
CA ARG A 149 19.96 6.84 -10.44
C ARG A 149 19.96 6.56 -11.95
N GLU A 150 19.04 5.74 -12.42
CA GLU A 150 18.95 5.38 -13.84
C GLU A 150 18.68 6.62 -14.71
N ALA A 151 17.79 7.51 -14.27
CA ALA A 151 17.53 8.76 -14.96
C ALA A 151 18.76 9.67 -15.04
N VAL A 152 19.52 9.77 -13.96
CA VAL A 152 20.78 10.55 -13.91
C VAL A 152 21.82 9.95 -14.85
N GLU A 153 21.98 8.63 -14.87
CA GLU A 153 22.94 7.93 -15.74
C GLU A 153 22.55 8.10 -17.22
N GLN A 154 21.28 7.94 -17.56
CA GLN A 154 20.81 8.05 -18.95
C GLN A 154 20.80 9.49 -19.49
N SER A 155 20.38 10.46 -18.66
CA SER A 155 20.35 11.87 -19.07
C SER A 155 21.72 12.56 -19.07
N GLY A 156 22.73 11.94 -18.43
CA GLY A 156 24.03 12.56 -18.19
C GLY A 156 23.98 13.76 -17.23
N TYR A 157 22.97 13.82 -16.37
CA TYR A 157 22.79 14.90 -15.39
C TYR A 157 24.03 15.12 -14.50
N ARG A 158 24.48 16.36 -14.40
CA ARG A 158 25.61 16.77 -13.56
C ARG A 158 25.32 17.97 -12.66
N ASN A 159 24.40 18.81 -13.05
CA ASN A 159 24.06 20.02 -12.32
C ASN A 159 22.67 20.54 -12.70
N LYS A 160 22.21 21.59 -12.02
CA LYS A 160 20.85 22.14 -12.18
C LYS A 160 20.48 22.58 -13.60
N ARG A 161 21.44 22.84 -14.48
CA ARG A 161 21.17 23.23 -15.89
C ARG A 161 20.69 22.03 -16.71
N ASP A 162 20.94 20.83 -16.21
CA ASP A 162 20.61 19.58 -16.89
C ASP A 162 19.21 19.06 -16.48
N TYR A 163 18.46 19.78 -15.62
CA TYR A 163 17.12 19.37 -15.22
C TYR A 163 16.16 19.08 -16.38
N PRO A 164 16.11 19.89 -17.46
CA PRO A 164 15.22 19.58 -18.57
C PRO A 164 15.50 18.20 -19.18
N ALA A 165 16.77 17.84 -19.38
CA ALA A 165 17.16 16.55 -19.91
C ALA A 165 16.84 15.40 -18.93
N LEU A 166 17.00 15.62 -17.63
CA LEU A 166 16.61 14.64 -16.61
C LEU A 166 15.10 14.38 -16.60
N ILE A 167 14.28 15.43 -16.67
CA ILE A 167 12.83 15.34 -16.70
C ILE A 167 12.37 14.61 -17.98
N GLU A 168 12.91 15.01 -19.15
CA GLU A 168 12.61 14.38 -20.42
C GLU A 168 12.95 12.88 -20.40
N THR A 169 14.09 12.52 -19.81
CA THR A 169 14.48 11.12 -19.63
C THR A 169 13.49 10.37 -18.76
N MET A 170 13.07 10.92 -17.63
CA MET A 170 12.08 10.29 -16.75
C MET A 170 10.71 10.14 -17.42
N GLU A 171 10.25 11.16 -18.12
CA GLU A 171 8.99 11.12 -18.87
C GLU A 171 9.01 10.12 -20.03
N GLY A 172 10.18 9.85 -20.57
CA GLY A 172 10.39 8.85 -21.62
C GLY A 172 10.61 7.43 -21.14
N PHE A 173 10.63 7.17 -19.82
CA PHE A 173 10.82 5.82 -19.31
C PHE A 173 9.71 4.89 -19.75
N THR A 174 10.10 3.84 -20.49
CA THR A 174 9.22 2.75 -20.92
C THR A 174 9.32 1.52 -20.01
N GLY A 175 10.18 1.56 -19.04
CA GLY A 175 10.45 0.54 -18.03
C GLY A 175 11.86 0.72 -17.49
N PHE A 176 12.04 0.40 -16.23
CA PHE A 176 13.37 0.32 -15.63
C PHE A 176 13.98 -1.04 -15.87
N ASN A 177 15.29 -1.15 -15.71
CA ASN A 177 15.96 -2.44 -15.76
C ASN A 177 15.34 -3.41 -14.75
N GLU A 178 15.07 -4.60 -15.22
CA GLU A 178 14.55 -5.69 -14.40
C GLU A 178 15.49 -6.01 -13.25
N GLY A 179 14.94 -6.48 -12.16
CA GLY A 179 15.68 -7.08 -11.08
C GLY A 179 15.57 -6.31 -9.76
N ILE A 180 16.51 -5.44 -9.44
CA ILE A 180 16.63 -4.88 -8.07
C ILE A 180 15.53 -3.87 -7.76
N ALA A 181 15.12 -3.05 -8.72
CA ALA A 181 14.18 -1.96 -8.49
C ALA A 181 12.71 -2.38 -8.66
N HIS A 182 12.44 -3.42 -9.46
CA HIS A 182 11.08 -3.77 -9.88
C HIS A 182 10.79 -5.25 -9.71
N PRO A 183 10.38 -5.73 -8.54
CA PRO A 183 10.07 -7.14 -8.33
C PRO A 183 8.81 -7.60 -9.07
N GLN A 184 7.93 -6.69 -9.47
CA GLN A 184 6.65 -7.04 -10.06
C GLN A 184 6.62 -6.89 -11.58
N ARG A 185 7.02 -5.73 -12.09
CA ARG A 185 7.09 -5.40 -13.51
C ARG A 185 7.79 -4.07 -13.73
N PRO A 186 8.29 -3.81 -14.94
CA PRO A 186 8.81 -2.50 -15.29
C PRO A 186 7.79 -1.39 -15.07
N LYS A 187 8.24 -0.27 -14.52
CA LYS A 187 7.42 0.94 -14.32
C LYS A 187 7.50 1.84 -15.55
N VAL A 188 6.41 2.50 -15.84
CA VAL A 188 6.31 3.47 -16.94
C VAL A 188 5.84 4.79 -16.40
N PHE A 189 6.54 5.87 -16.73
CA PHE A 189 6.09 7.23 -16.40
C PHE A 189 5.17 7.76 -17.50
N ASN A 190 4.09 8.39 -17.06
CA ASN A 190 3.20 9.11 -17.95
C ASN A 190 3.62 10.58 -18.00
N GLY A 191 4.19 11.03 -19.12
CA GLY A 191 4.69 12.40 -19.29
C GLY A 191 3.62 13.49 -19.21
N LYS A 192 2.32 13.13 -19.22
CA LYS A 192 1.23 14.13 -19.08
C LYS A 192 0.85 14.43 -17.64
N ASN A 193 0.93 13.45 -16.75
CA ASN A 193 0.50 13.58 -15.36
C ASN A 193 1.59 13.20 -14.36
N HIS A 194 2.76 12.83 -14.83
CA HIS A 194 3.94 12.42 -14.06
C HIS A 194 3.69 11.25 -13.09
N GLN A 195 2.66 10.44 -13.37
CA GLN A 195 2.39 9.24 -12.59
C GLN A 195 3.17 8.05 -13.13
N CYS A 196 3.60 7.20 -12.22
CA CYS A 196 4.24 5.92 -12.50
C CYS A 196 3.19 4.80 -12.46
N TYR A 197 3.21 3.90 -13.43
CA TYR A 197 2.30 2.75 -13.56
C TYR A 197 3.07 1.45 -13.63
#